data_907133961e3ad7aa57713f8af3cd2915
#
_entry.id   907133961e3ad7aa57713f8af3cd2915
#
_cell.length_a   1.000
_cell.length_b   1.000
_cell.length_c   1.000
_cell.angle_alpha   90.00
_cell.angle_beta   90.00
_cell.angle_gamma   90.00
#
_symmetry.space_group_name_H-M   'P 1'
#
loop_
_entity.id
_entity.type
_entity.pdbx_description
1 polymer ?
#
loop_
_entity_poly.entity_id
_entity_poly.type
_entity_poly.pdbx_seq_one_letter_code
_entity_poly.pdbx_strand_id
1 'polypeptide(L)'
;ANKVGMNTIVDYAKKFGIADTMPTFLSFALGSKETTVLRLTTAYAMLDNGGKKISPTLIDRVQDRDGRTIWRRDATQCPTCQVSVDQTANFVPPAIPDPRTQIADPRTAYQLVSMMQGVCERGTAATLRSLGKPVAGKTGTTNDSKDVWFIGFTPDLVVGVFAGSDHAATLGS
;
A
#
# COMPACT_ATOMS: atom_id res chain seq x y z
N ALA A 1 -8.55 -7.30 -18.82
CA ALA A 1 -8.03 -8.64 -18.52
C ALA A 1 -7.68 -9.39 -19.80
N ASN A 2 -8.63 -9.58 -20.75
CA ASN A 2 -8.39 -10.36 -21.98
C ASN A 2 -7.20 -9.84 -22.83
N LYS A 3 -7.01 -8.53 -22.97
CA LYS A 3 -5.91 -7.95 -23.75
C LYS A 3 -4.55 -8.09 -23.06
N VAL A 4 -4.50 -8.05 -21.73
CA VAL A 4 -3.26 -8.11 -20.93
C VAL A 4 -2.86 -9.55 -20.64
N GLY A 5 -3.84 -10.45 -20.57
CA GLY A 5 -3.69 -11.84 -20.18
C GLY A 5 -3.75 -12.06 -18.67
N MET A 6 -4.42 -13.11 -18.24
CA MET A 6 -4.57 -13.42 -16.80
C MET A 6 -3.26 -13.82 -16.14
N ASN A 7 -2.32 -14.42 -16.86
CA ASN A 7 -1.00 -14.75 -16.31
C ASN A 7 -0.27 -13.50 -15.80
N THR A 8 -0.28 -12.42 -16.58
CA THR A 8 0.32 -11.14 -16.17
C THR A 8 -0.35 -10.58 -14.92
N ILE A 9 -1.68 -10.65 -14.84
CA ILE A 9 -2.44 -10.20 -13.66
C ILE A 9 -2.06 -11.02 -12.43
N VAL A 10 -1.98 -12.34 -12.55
CA VAL A 10 -1.58 -13.25 -11.48
C VAL A 10 -0.16 -12.95 -11.01
N ASP A 11 0.78 -12.71 -11.93
CA ASP A 11 2.17 -12.39 -11.59
C ASP A 11 2.27 -11.08 -10.80
N TYR A 12 1.53 -10.04 -11.19
CA TYR A 12 1.47 -8.80 -10.43
C TYR A 12 0.81 -8.99 -9.07
N ALA A 13 -0.29 -9.74 -8.98
CA ALA A 13 -0.94 -10.05 -7.70
C ALA A 13 0.02 -10.73 -6.71
N LYS A 14 0.87 -11.65 -7.19
CA LYS A 14 1.92 -12.29 -6.39
C LYS A 14 3.02 -11.30 -6.01
N LYS A 15 3.53 -10.49 -6.95
CA LYS A 15 4.56 -9.47 -6.68
C LYS A 15 4.11 -8.48 -5.61
N PHE A 16 2.85 -8.06 -5.65
CA PHE A 16 2.25 -7.18 -4.65
C PHE A 16 1.80 -7.90 -3.37
N GLY A 17 1.99 -9.21 -3.27
CA GLY A 17 1.67 -10.00 -2.08
C GLY A 17 0.18 -10.16 -1.79
N ILE A 18 -0.69 -9.88 -2.78
CA ILE A 18 -2.14 -10.00 -2.62
C ILE A 18 -2.55 -11.45 -2.42
N ALA A 19 -1.91 -12.38 -3.14
CA ALA A 19 -2.13 -13.81 -3.02
C ALA A 19 -0.84 -14.58 -3.32
N ASP A 20 -0.61 -15.69 -2.61
CA ASP A 20 0.55 -16.57 -2.87
C ASP A 20 0.30 -17.45 -4.11
N THR A 21 -0.94 -17.90 -4.26
CA THR A 21 -1.43 -18.67 -5.40
C THR A 21 -2.72 -18.08 -5.92
N MET A 22 -2.85 -18.01 -7.24
CA MET A 22 -4.04 -17.45 -7.88
C MET A 22 -4.27 -18.16 -9.21
N PRO A 23 -5.40 -18.86 -9.40
CA PRO A 23 -5.78 -19.39 -10.70
C PRO A 23 -6.05 -18.26 -11.71
N THR A 24 -6.05 -18.62 -12.99
CA THR A 24 -6.19 -17.63 -14.09
C THR A 24 -7.65 -17.38 -14.50
N PHE A 25 -8.58 -17.41 -13.55
CA PHE A 25 -10.00 -17.12 -13.84
C PHE A 25 -10.23 -15.62 -14.05
N LEU A 26 -11.00 -15.25 -15.07
CA LEU A 26 -11.31 -13.86 -15.39
C LEU A 26 -11.98 -13.09 -14.25
N SER A 27 -12.78 -13.77 -13.42
CA SER A 27 -13.45 -13.17 -12.25
C SER A 27 -12.45 -12.59 -11.24
N PHE A 28 -11.23 -13.13 -11.15
CA PHE A 28 -10.22 -12.61 -10.25
C PHE A 28 -9.70 -11.22 -10.65
N ALA A 29 -9.82 -10.86 -11.93
CA ALA A 29 -9.53 -9.49 -12.36
C ALA A 29 -10.53 -8.46 -11.79
N LEU A 30 -11.68 -8.92 -11.33
CA LEU A 30 -12.72 -8.11 -10.69
C LEU A 30 -12.70 -8.20 -9.15
N GLY A 31 -11.70 -8.89 -8.59
CA GLY A 31 -11.52 -8.95 -7.15
C GLY A 31 -12.24 -10.09 -6.44
N SER A 32 -12.66 -11.15 -7.15
CA SER A 32 -13.34 -12.31 -6.53
C SER A 32 -12.39 -13.24 -5.76
N LYS A 33 -11.07 -13.00 -5.77
CA LYS A 33 -10.09 -13.76 -4.98
C LYS A 33 -10.06 -13.24 -3.55
N GLU A 34 -10.20 -14.16 -2.61
CA GLU A 34 -10.03 -13.88 -1.18
C GLU A 34 -8.63 -13.37 -0.88
N THR A 35 -8.55 -12.38 0.02
CA THR A 35 -7.31 -11.83 0.55
C THR A 35 -7.56 -11.25 1.94
N THR A 36 -6.50 -10.88 2.66
CA THR A 36 -6.64 -10.21 3.96
C THR A 36 -6.58 -8.69 3.81
N VAL A 37 -7.19 -7.97 4.76
CA VAL A 37 -7.11 -6.50 4.83
C VAL A 37 -5.65 -6.05 4.82
N LEU A 38 -4.80 -6.71 5.61
CA LEU A 38 -3.38 -6.38 5.69
C LEU A 38 -2.66 -6.55 4.34
N ARG A 39 -2.89 -7.64 3.61
CA ARG A 39 -2.27 -7.89 2.30
C ARG A 39 -2.68 -6.83 1.28
N LEU A 40 -3.97 -6.53 1.22
CA LEU A 40 -4.48 -5.56 0.27
C LEU A 40 -4.00 -4.14 0.62
N THR A 41 -4.07 -3.74 1.89
CA THR A 41 -3.54 -2.45 2.36
C THR A 41 -2.04 -2.31 2.04
N THR A 42 -1.26 -3.39 2.24
CA THR A 42 0.17 -3.39 1.90
C THR A 42 0.41 -3.22 0.41
N ALA A 43 -0.41 -3.84 -0.45
CA ALA A 43 -0.30 -3.69 -1.90
C ALA A 43 -0.52 -2.22 -2.33
N TYR A 44 -1.50 -1.54 -1.72
CA TYR A 44 -1.73 -0.11 -1.97
C TYR A 44 -0.59 0.76 -1.42
N ALA A 45 -0.04 0.42 -0.25
CA ALA A 45 1.14 1.09 0.28
C ALA A 45 2.37 0.96 -0.66
N MET A 46 2.51 -0.16 -1.38
CA MET A 46 3.56 -0.30 -2.39
C MET A 46 3.33 0.61 -3.60
N LEU A 47 2.08 0.83 -4.01
CA LEU A 47 1.75 1.79 -5.08
C LEU A 47 2.03 3.23 -4.64
N ASP A 48 1.59 3.61 -3.44
CA ASP A 48 1.85 4.92 -2.84
C ASP A 48 3.36 5.20 -2.71
N ASN A 49 4.14 4.17 -2.40
CA ASN A 49 5.60 4.23 -2.31
C ASN A 49 6.31 4.05 -3.68
N GLY A 50 5.68 4.45 -4.76
CA GLY A 50 6.27 4.45 -6.10
C GLY A 50 6.56 3.06 -6.66
N GLY A 51 5.83 2.03 -6.25
CA GLY A 51 5.98 0.66 -6.74
C GLY A 51 7.13 -0.13 -6.11
N LYS A 52 7.62 0.26 -4.93
CA LYS A 52 8.67 -0.45 -4.19
C LYS A 52 8.06 -1.43 -3.20
N LYS A 53 8.70 -2.59 -3.06
CA LYS A 53 8.24 -3.66 -2.17
C LYS A 53 8.25 -3.22 -0.70
N ILE A 54 7.14 -3.46 0.00
CA ILE A 54 6.99 -3.25 1.44
C ILE A 54 6.68 -4.61 2.09
N SER A 55 7.33 -4.88 3.21
CA SER A 55 7.00 -6.01 4.08
C SER A 55 6.43 -5.46 5.39
N PRO A 56 5.13 -5.62 5.67
CA PRO A 56 4.53 -5.06 6.87
C PRO A 56 5.13 -5.71 8.13
N THR A 57 5.23 -4.95 9.20
CA THR A 57 5.66 -5.43 10.52
C THR A 57 4.93 -4.66 11.62
N LEU A 58 4.73 -5.33 12.74
CA LEU A 58 4.26 -4.74 13.98
C LEU A 58 5.39 -4.37 14.94
N ILE A 59 6.62 -4.83 14.64
CA ILE A 59 7.79 -4.61 15.48
C ILE A 59 8.77 -3.71 14.73
N ASP A 60 9.01 -2.53 15.25
CA ASP A 60 10.01 -1.59 14.73
C ASP A 60 11.37 -1.82 15.36
N ARG A 61 11.38 -2.08 16.66
CA ARG A 61 12.62 -2.18 17.46
C ARG A 61 12.41 -3.08 18.67
N VAL A 62 13.45 -3.83 19.03
CA VAL A 62 13.53 -4.58 20.29
C VAL A 62 14.67 -4.03 21.12
N GLN A 63 14.43 -3.74 22.38
CA GLN A 63 15.43 -3.23 23.33
C GLN A 63 15.54 -4.19 24.51
N ASP A 64 16.74 -4.28 25.10
CA ASP A 64 16.93 -4.95 26.37
C ASP A 64 16.39 -4.11 27.54
N ARG A 65 16.49 -4.67 28.76
CA ARG A 65 16.04 -3.98 29.98
C ARG A 65 16.81 -2.70 30.30
N ASP A 66 18.00 -2.53 29.72
CA ASP A 66 18.86 -1.36 29.91
C ASP A 66 18.66 -0.30 28.81
N GLY A 67 17.67 -0.52 27.92
CA GLY A 67 17.31 0.38 26.81
C GLY A 67 18.21 0.26 25.59
N ARG A 68 19.14 -0.71 25.55
CA ARG A 68 20.00 -0.94 24.37
C ARG A 68 19.20 -1.62 23.28
N THR A 69 19.27 -1.08 22.05
CA THR A 69 18.61 -1.73 20.90
C THR A 69 19.37 -2.98 20.50
N ILE A 70 18.73 -4.15 20.68
CA ILE A 70 19.26 -5.47 20.30
C ILE A 70 18.80 -5.88 18.90
N TRP A 71 17.69 -5.31 18.42
CA TRP A 71 17.21 -5.50 17.06
C TRP A 71 16.44 -4.28 16.58
N ARG A 72 16.60 -3.93 15.32
CA ARG A 72 15.87 -2.87 14.63
C ARG A 72 15.55 -3.32 13.22
N ARG A 73 14.33 -3.08 12.78
CA ARG A 73 13.88 -3.43 11.43
C ARG A 73 14.63 -2.62 10.37
N ASP A 74 14.67 -1.32 10.56
CA ASP A 74 15.35 -0.41 9.64
C ASP A 74 16.79 -0.20 10.14
N ALA A 75 17.67 -1.05 9.64
CA ALA A 75 19.11 -0.93 9.85
C ALA A 75 19.77 -0.09 8.75
N THR A 76 19.03 0.84 8.14
CA THR A 76 19.57 1.71 7.08
C THR A 76 20.77 2.46 7.63
N GLN A 77 21.93 2.12 7.12
CA GLN A 77 23.17 2.81 7.49
C GLN A 77 23.21 4.14 6.76
N CYS A 78 23.39 5.20 7.50
CA CYS A 78 23.64 6.53 6.97
C CYS A 78 25.09 6.92 7.28
N PRO A 79 26.06 6.61 6.40
CA PRO A 79 27.47 6.94 6.64
C PRO A 79 27.71 8.45 6.80
N THR A 80 26.87 9.25 6.15
CA THR A 80 26.96 10.72 6.13
C THR A 80 26.15 11.41 7.23
N CYS A 81 25.37 10.65 8.05
CA CYS A 81 24.57 11.22 9.13
C CYS A 81 25.40 11.59 10.39
N GLN A 82 26.67 11.25 10.43
CA GLN A 82 27.57 11.50 11.59
C GLN A 82 28.36 12.80 11.45
N VAL A 83 28.08 13.63 10.44
CA VAL A 83 28.76 14.91 10.26
C VAL A 83 28.28 15.87 11.34
N SER A 84 29.22 16.39 12.15
CA SER A 84 28.91 17.38 13.19
C SER A 84 28.39 18.68 12.60
N VAL A 85 27.38 19.26 13.25
CA VAL A 85 26.65 20.46 12.82
C VAL A 85 27.54 21.69 12.62
N ASP A 86 28.74 21.71 13.18
CA ASP A 86 29.69 22.85 13.13
C ASP A 86 30.36 23.09 11.76
N GLN A 87 30.12 22.22 10.75
CA GLN A 87 30.73 22.37 9.41
C GLN A 87 29.72 22.82 8.35
N THR A 88 28.63 23.49 8.70
CA THR A 88 27.41 23.61 7.91
C THR A 88 27.28 24.89 7.09
N ALA A 89 28.32 25.43 6.51
CA ALA A 89 28.13 26.49 5.50
C ALA A 89 27.42 26.01 4.22
N ASN A 90 27.39 24.70 3.95
CA ASN A 90 26.71 24.08 2.80
C ASN A 90 26.11 22.72 3.21
N PHE A 91 25.10 22.71 4.09
CA PHE A 91 24.44 21.47 4.50
C PHE A 91 23.63 20.88 3.34
N VAL A 92 24.14 19.82 2.74
CA VAL A 92 23.37 18.95 1.84
C VAL A 92 22.79 17.82 2.70
N PRO A 93 21.47 17.63 2.71
CA PRO A 93 20.87 16.51 3.43
C PRO A 93 21.52 15.18 3.04
N PRO A 94 21.77 14.27 3.99
CA PRO A 94 22.39 12.99 3.68
C PRO A 94 21.48 12.17 2.75
N ALA A 95 22.05 11.65 1.67
CA ALA A 95 21.36 10.72 0.80
C ALA A 95 21.33 9.33 1.46
N ILE A 96 20.14 8.94 1.92
CA ILE A 96 19.91 7.61 2.50
C ILE A 96 19.53 6.66 1.37
N PRO A 97 20.33 5.62 1.07
CA PRO A 97 20.00 4.66 0.03
C PRO A 97 18.73 3.88 0.42
N ASP A 98 17.82 3.74 -0.51
CA ASP A 98 16.62 2.94 -0.33
C ASP A 98 16.85 1.50 -0.83
N PRO A 99 17.01 0.51 0.05
CA PRO A 99 17.34 -0.87 -0.32
C PRO A 99 16.11 -1.65 -0.83
N ARG A 100 14.93 -1.05 -0.86
CA ARG A 100 13.68 -1.74 -1.25
C ARG A 100 13.66 -2.07 -2.74
N THR A 101 13.21 -3.28 -3.05
CA THR A 101 13.13 -3.78 -4.44
C THR A 101 12.01 -3.06 -5.20
N GLN A 102 12.30 -2.55 -6.39
CA GLN A 102 11.31 -2.03 -7.33
C GLN A 102 10.53 -3.20 -7.94
N ILE A 103 9.21 -3.25 -7.75
CA ILE A 103 8.32 -4.32 -8.26
C ILE A 103 7.37 -3.84 -9.36
N ALA A 104 7.16 -2.54 -9.48
CA ALA A 104 6.42 -1.91 -10.58
C ALA A 104 7.15 -0.65 -11.02
N ASP A 105 7.01 -0.27 -12.30
CA ASP A 105 7.58 0.98 -12.83
C ASP A 105 7.01 2.18 -12.04
N PRO A 106 7.87 3.11 -11.54
CA PRO A 106 7.42 4.25 -10.74
C PRO A 106 6.42 5.16 -11.47
N ARG A 107 6.56 5.31 -12.79
CA ARG A 107 5.64 6.11 -13.61
C ARG A 107 4.27 5.46 -13.68
N THR A 108 4.23 4.13 -13.80
CA THR A 108 2.97 3.37 -13.78
C THR A 108 2.31 3.45 -12.40
N ALA A 109 3.08 3.34 -11.31
CA ALA A 109 2.58 3.52 -9.95
C ALA A 109 1.97 4.93 -9.79
N TYR A 110 2.67 5.97 -10.24
CA TYR A 110 2.15 7.35 -10.21
C TYR A 110 0.85 7.51 -11.02
N GLN A 111 0.77 6.94 -12.20
CA GLN A 111 -0.46 6.98 -13.02
C GLN A 111 -1.65 6.33 -12.30
N LEU A 112 -1.43 5.18 -11.64
CA LEU A 112 -2.46 4.51 -10.84
C LEU A 112 -2.88 5.37 -9.64
N VAL A 113 -1.93 5.96 -8.92
CA VAL A 113 -2.21 6.88 -7.80
C VAL A 113 -3.05 8.06 -8.28
N SER A 114 -2.69 8.68 -9.41
CA SER A 114 -3.45 9.79 -10.00
C SER A 114 -4.88 9.39 -10.38
N MET A 115 -5.07 8.19 -10.92
CA MET A 115 -6.43 7.68 -11.20
C MET A 115 -7.22 7.45 -9.90
N MET A 116 -6.57 6.95 -8.84
CA MET A 116 -7.20 6.74 -7.54
C MET A 116 -7.51 8.04 -6.78
N GLN A 117 -6.75 9.11 -7.00
CA GLN A 117 -7.12 10.47 -6.55
C GLN A 117 -8.45 10.90 -7.18
N GLY A 118 -8.65 10.62 -8.48
CA GLY A 118 -9.91 10.88 -9.17
C GLY A 118 -11.12 10.20 -8.52
N VAL A 119 -10.95 9.02 -7.90
CA VAL A 119 -12.01 8.35 -7.14
C VAL A 119 -12.44 9.16 -5.92
N CYS A 120 -11.50 9.77 -5.21
CA CYS A 120 -11.76 10.59 -4.03
C CYS A 120 -12.18 12.02 -4.39
N GLU A 121 -11.80 12.53 -5.57
CA GLU A 121 -12.17 13.86 -6.01
C GLU A 121 -13.53 13.90 -6.72
N ARG A 122 -13.82 12.92 -7.57
CA ARG A 122 -14.94 12.94 -8.53
C ARG A 122 -15.76 11.65 -8.56
N GLY A 123 -15.30 10.60 -7.88
CA GLY A 123 -15.86 9.26 -7.95
C GLY A 123 -16.62 8.84 -6.69
N THR A 124 -16.63 7.55 -6.44
CA THR A 124 -17.41 6.89 -5.39
C THR A 124 -17.00 7.25 -3.95
N ALA A 125 -15.83 7.86 -3.75
CA ALA A 125 -15.33 8.30 -2.45
C ALA A 125 -15.23 9.83 -2.34
N ALA A 126 -16.05 10.58 -3.08
CA ALA A 126 -16.00 12.05 -3.13
C ALA A 126 -16.28 12.73 -1.77
N THR A 127 -16.90 12.05 -0.81
CA THR A 127 -17.08 12.53 0.57
C THR A 127 -15.75 12.80 1.28
N LEU A 128 -14.67 12.13 0.90
CA LEU A 128 -13.34 12.33 1.48
C LEU A 128 -12.70 13.68 1.13
N ARG A 129 -13.26 14.43 0.18
CA ARG A 129 -12.82 15.81 -0.12
C ARG A 129 -12.89 16.71 1.10
N SER A 130 -13.80 16.43 2.03
CA SER A 130 -13.96 17.19 3.29
C SER A 130 -12.72 17.15 4.20
N LEU A 131 -11.82 16.17 3.99
CA LEU A 131 -10.56 16.08 4.75
C LEU A 131 -9.57 17.20 4.43
N GLY A 132 -9.75 17.93 3.33
CA GLY A 132 -8.86 19.04 2.94
C GLY A 132 -7.42 18.60 2.62
N LYS A 133 -7.20 17.31 2.36
CA LYS A 133 -5.89 16.72 2.02
C LYS A 133 -5.99 15.93 0.71
N PRO A 134 -4.90 15.79 -0.05
CA PRO A 134 -4.87 14.88 -1.19
C PRO A 134 -5.02 13.44 -0.68
N VAL A 135 -6.08 12.78 -1.12
CA VAL A 135 -6.36 11.37 -0.81
C VAL A 135 -6.54 10.62 -2.11
N ALA A 136 -5.89 9.50 -2.22
CA ALA A 136 -6.14 8.51 -3.26
C ALA A 136 -6.77 7.26 -2.65
N GLY A 137 -7.61 6.54 -3.39
CA GLY A 137 -8.21 5.34 -2.84
C GLY A 137 -9.15 4.63 -3.80
N LYS A 138 -9.66 3.49 -3.35
CA LYS A 138 -10.60 2.67 -4.10
C LYS A 138 -11.61 2.01 -3.18
N THR A 139 -12.86 2.12 -3.55
CA THR A 139 -13.96 1.38 -2.95
C THR A 139 -14.09 -0.01 -3.57
N GLY A 140 -14.56 -0.98 -2.82
CA GLY A 140 -14.97 -2.29 -3.30
C GLY A 140 -16.28 -2.69 -2.63
N THR A 141 -17.22 -3.22 -3.42
CA THR A 141 -18.49 -3.72 -2.90
C THR A 141 -18.81 -5.00 -3.63
N THR A 142 -19.08 -6.07 -2.90
CA THR A 142 -19.55 -7.34 -3.47
C THR A 142 -21.00 -7.23 -3.90
N ASN A 143 -21.45 -8.20 -4.68
CA ASN A 143 -22.88 -8.32 -5.05
C ASN A 143 -23.73 -8.36 -3.78
N ASP A 144 -24.89 -7.70 -3.82
CA ASP A 144 -25.83 -7.56 -2.70
C ASP A 144 -25.23 -6.85 -1.46
N SER A 145 -24.15 -6.08 -1.61
CA SER A 145 -23.51 -5.33 -0.53
C SER A 145 -23.20 -6.20 0.71
N LYS A 146 -22.74 -7.43 0.50
CA LYS A 146 -22.38 -8.35 1.60
C LYS A 146 -21.04 -8.00 2.23
N ASP A 147 -20.11 -7.54 1.39
CA ASP A 147 -18.79 -7.06 1.83
C ASP A 147 -18.50 -5.71 1.22
N VAL A 148 -18.02 -4.80 2.03
CA VAL A 148 -17.64 -3.46 1.62
C VAL A 148 -16.19 -3.21 2.00
N TRP A 149 -15.41 -2.73 1.04
CA TRP A 149 -14.01 -2.42 1.18
C TRP A 149 -13.74 -0.97 0.84
N PHE A 150 -12.81 -0.38 1.56
CA PHE A 150 -12.16 0.85 1.15
C PHE A 150 -10.68 0.78 1.50
N ILE A 151 -9.83 1.05 0.53
CA ILE A 151 -8.42 1.30 0.77
C ILE A 151 -8.14 2.73 0.31
N GLY A 152 -7.69 3.56 1.24
CA GLY A 152 -7.33 4.95 0.97
C GLY A 152 -5.97 5.29 1.52
N PHE A 153 -5.29 6.25 0.91
CA PHE A 153 -3.97 6.68 1.35
C PHE A 153 -3.70 8.15 1.04
N THR A 154 -2.84 8.70 1.85
CA THR A 154 -2.14 9.98 1.68
C THR A 154 -0.64 9.68 1.57
N PRO A 155 0.24 10.65 1.26
CA PRO A 155 1.69 10.39 1.22
C PRO A 155 2.28 9.79 2.51
N ASP A 156 1.59 9.92 3.65
CA ASP A 156 2.11 9.53 4.96
C ASP A 156 1.36 8.37 5.62
N LEU A 157 0.18 8.01 5.11
CA LEU A 157 -0.70 7.05 5.78
C LEU A 157 -1.51 6.24 4.77
N VAL A 158 -1.54 4.93 4.95
CA VAL A 158 -2.43 4.02 4.21
C VAL A 158 -3.42 3.37 5.18
N VAL A 159 -4.69 3.40 4.83
CA VAL A 159 -5.79 2.86 5.65
C VAL A 159 -6.58 1.85 4.82
N GLY A 160 -6.73 0.64 5.34
CA GLY A 160 -7.61 -0.39 4.80
C GLY A 160 -8.79 -0.63 5.73
N VAL A 161 -9.99 -0.59 5.20
CA VAL A 161 -11.24 -0.85 5.93
C VAL A 161 -12.00 -1.95 5.22
N PHE A 162 -12.49 -2.90 6.01
CA PHE A 162 -13.39 -3.96 5.58
C PHE A 162 -14.60 -4.00 6.50
N ALA A 163 -15.78 -4.07 5.93
CA ALA A 163 -17.00 -4.39 6.64
C ALA A 163 -17.70 -5.56 5.93
N GLY A 164 -18.02 -6.59 6.70
CA GLY A 164 -18.62 -7.82 6.20
C GLY A 164 -19.06 -8.70 7.36
N SER A 165 -19.73 -9.81 7.06
CA SER A 165 -20.18 -10.80 8.03
C SER A 165 -19.68 -12.18 7.64
N ASP A 166 -19.28 -13.00 8.61
CA ASP A 166 -18.90 -14.40 8.41
C ASP A 166 -20.06 -15.24 7.82
N HIS A 167 -21.29 -14.83 8.10
CA HIS A 167 -22.48 -15.32 7.43
C HIS A 167 -22.91 -14.30 6.39
N ALA A 168 -22.79 -14.65 5.09
CA ALA A 168 -23.07 -13.75 3.97
C ALA A 168 -24.50 -13.15 4.06
N ALA A 169 -24.61 -12.01 4.72
CA ALA A 169 -25.84 -11.22 4.87
C ALA A 169 -25.62 -9.83 4.26
N THR A 170 -26.67 -9.26 3.68
CA THR A 170 -26.65 -7.89 3.16
C THR A 170 -26.44 -6.91 4.31
N LEU A 171 -25.47 -6.01 4.17
CA LEU A 171 -25.14 -4.99 5.21
C LEU A 171 -26.16 -3.85 5.27
N GLY A 172 -27.16 -3.85 4.41
CA GLY A 172 -28.13 -2.77 4.25
C GLY A 172 -27.78 -1.80 3.13
N SER A 173 -28.68 -0.90 2.84
CA SER A 173 -28.54 0.19 1.85
C SER A 173 -28.35 1.53 2.54
#